data_57a28e7b2a43328fb88e28d966c439e2
#
_entry.id   57a28e7b2a43328fb88e28d966c439e2
#
_cell.length_a   1.000
_cell.length_b   1.000
_cell.length_c   1.000
_cell.angle_alpha   90.00
_cell.angle_beta   90.00
_cell.angle_gamma   90.00
#
_symmetry.space_group_name_H-M   'P 1'
#
loop_
_entity.id
_entity.type
_entity.pdbx_description
1 polymer ?
#
loop_
_entity_poly.entity_id
_entity_poly.type
_entity_poly.pdbx_seq_one_letter_code
_entity_poly.pdbx_strand_id
1 'polypeptide(L)'
;MKEIVKTTNLTKRYGDICCVNNLDMSVKEGKIYGFLGPNGAGKSTTLKMLLGLVHPTAGEIDMFGQRFTEKNRISTLKNIGSLIESPSYYGHLTAKENLKIYTTILDLPDSNIDEVLKIVRLDRQGNKKTSQFSLGMKQRLGLASALLAFPKLLILDEPTNGHDPSGIQEMRELVKSLPKKYGMTVIVSSHLLSEIDQLADDIGIIANGKMRYQGALSNLHETDKNKSLEQIFLDLTGKDMSL
;
A
#
# COMPACT_ATOMS: atom_id res chain seq x y z
N MET A 1 -1.58 -17.51 12.05
CA MET A 1 -2.02 -16.97 10.74
C MET A 1 -0.87 -17.09 9.76
N LYS A 2 -1.17 -17.32 8.48
CA LYS A 2 -0.15 -17.45 7.43
C LYS A 2 0.44 -16.07 7.10
N GLU A 3 1.76 -16.01 6.91
CA GLU A 3 2.44 -14.81 6.42
C GLU A 3 2.35 -14.78 4.89
N ILE A 4 1.94 -13.64 4.33
CA ILE A 4 1.85 -13.45 2.88
C ILE A 4 3.07 -12.68 2.33
N VAL A 5 3.66 -11.82 3.15
CA VAL A 5 4.94 -11.14 2.88
C VAL A 5 5.83 -11.29 4.09
N LYS A 6 7.09 -11.64 3.84
CA LYS A 6 8.14 -11.66 4.84
C LYS A 6 9.43 -11.11 4.24
N THR A 7 10.11 -10.23 4.96
CA THR A 7 11.46 -9.81 4.60
C THR A 7 12.44 -10.22 5.68
N THR A 8 13.66 -10.54 5.28
CA THR A 8 14.74 -10.93 6.19
C THR A 8 15.98 -10.11 5.89
N ASN A 9 16.41 -9.28 6.84
CA ASN A 9 17.57 -8.38 6.73
C ASN A 9 17.53 -7.51 5.46
N LEU A 10 16.33 -7.09 5.01
CA LEU A 10 16.16 -6.36 3.77
C LEU A 10 16.90 -5.03 3.82
N THR A 11 17.80 -4.82 2.87
CA THR A 11 18.67 -3.64 2.84
C THR A 11 18.71 -3.01 1.46
N LYS A 12 18.65 -1.67 1.42
CA LYS A 12 18.85 -0.89 0.20
C LYS A 12 19.78 0.28 0.45
N ARG A 13 20.83 0.33 -0.36
CA ARG A 13 21.80 1.44 -0.41
C ARG A 13 21.78 2.08 -1.79
N TYR A 14 21.94 3.40 -1.83
CA TYR A 14 22.21 4.19 -3.03
C TYR A 14 23.52 4.94 -2.78
N GLY A 15 24.61 4.46 -3.36
CA GLY A 15 25.96 4.95 -3.01
C GLY A 15 26.20 4.78 -1.50
N ASP A 16 26.54 5.87 -0.82
CA ASP A 16 26.80 5.87 0.62
C ASP A 16 25.54 5.93 1.50
N ILE A 17 24.39 6.26 0.90
CA ILE A 17 23.13 6.42 1.64
C ILE A 17 22.44 5.07 1.81
N CYS A 18 22.21 4.66 3.05
CA CYS A 18 21.45 3.46 3.39
C CYS A 18 19.99 3.84 3.69
N CYS A 19 19.10 3.66 2.69
CA CYS A 19 17.69 4.02 2.81
C CYS A 19 16.85 3.00 3.56
N VAL A 20 17.21 1.71 3.48
CA VAL A 20 16.60 0.60 4.23
C VAL A 20 17.74 -0.25 4.77
N ASN A 21 17.70 -0.58 6.04
CA ASN A 21 18.81 -1.19 6.76
C ASN A 21 18.34 -2.36 7.64
N ASN A 22 18.59 -3.60 7.20
CA ASN A 22 18.22 -4.83 7.89
C ASN A 22 16.76 -4.83 8.35
N LEU A 23 15.84 -4.57 7.41
CA LEU A 23 14.42 -4.48 7.71
C LEU A 23 13.78 -5.87 7.67
N ASP A 24 13.29 -6.32 8.83
CA ASP A 24 12.50 -7.52 8.98
C ASP A 24 11.01 -7.14 9.08
N MET A 25 10.22 -7.56 8.10
CA MET A 25 8.79 -7.26 7.98
C MET A 25 8.01 -8.56 7.84
N SER A 26 6.88 -8.67 8.52
CA SER A 26 5.97 -9.80 8.43
C SER A 26 4.54 -9.30 8.30
N VAL A 27 3.87 -9.66 7.19
CA VAL A 27 2.48 -9.29 6.90
C VAL A 27 1.61 -10.53 6.90
N LYS A 28 0.55 -10.54 7.70
CA LYS A 28 -0.39 -11.65 7.82
C LYS A 28 -1.47 -11.59 6.75
N GLU A 29 -1.84 -12.75 6.21
CA GLU A 29 -2.89 -12.89 5.20
C GLU A 29 -4.26 -12.43 5.70
N GLY A 30 -5.02 -11.73 4.83
CA GLY A 30 -6.39 -11.29 5.10
C GLY A 30 -6.53 -10.09 6.03
N LYS A 31 -5.43 -9.38 6.31
CA LYS A 31 -5.39 -8.22 7.19
C LYS A 31 -4.97 -6.94 6.48
N ILE A 32 -5.19 -5.82 7.14
CA ILE A 32 -4.63 -4.51 6.77
C ILE A 32 -3.39 -4.28 7.62
N TYR A 33 -2.25 -4.16 6.96
CA TYR A 33 -0.96 -3.83 7.56
C TYR A 33 -0.64 -2.35 7.32
N GLY A 34 -0.59 -1.57 8.38
CA GLY A 34 -0.17 -0.17 8.35
C GLY A 34 1.35 -0.05 8.38
N PHE A 35 1.96 0.55 7.36
CA PHE A 35 3.39 0.81 7.32
C PHE A 35 3.66 2.29 7.56
N LEU A 36 3.93 2.64 8.81
CA LEU A 36 4.02 4.00 9.33
C LEU A 36 5.47 4.46 9.49
N GLY A 37 5.72 5.73 9.19
CA GLY A 37 7.03 6.35 9.43
C GLY A 37 7.11 7.75 8.83
N PRO A 38 8.06 8.59 9.27
CA PRO A 38 8.25 9.92 8.72
C PRO A 38 8.65 9.89 7.24
N ASN A 39 8.60 11.04 6.58
CA ASN A 39 9.09 11.19 5.22
C ASN A 39 10.60 10.87 5.19
N GLY A 40 11.03 10.13 4.14
CA GLY A 40 12.42 9.68 4.05
C GLY A 40 12.79 8.46 4.92
N ALA A 41 11.87 7.90 5.73
CA ALA A 41 12.15 6.74 6.58
C ALA A 41 12.46 5.43 5.82
N GLY A 42 12.18 5.37 4.51
CA GLY A 42 12.40 4.17 3.68
C GLY A 42 11.13 3.43 3.27
N LYS A 43 9.92 3.97 3.56
CA LYS A 43 8.63 3.33 3.23
C LYS A 43 8.50 3.01 1.75
N SER A 44 8.47 4.02 0.88
CA SER A 44 8.29 3.83 -0.57
C SER A 44 9.41 2.98 -1.19
N THR A 45 10.65 3.10 -0.69
CA THR A 45 11.76 2.25 -1.13
C THR A 45 11.51 0.78 -0.78
N THR A 46 11.01 0.50 0.42
CA THR A 46 10.62 -0.85 0.83
C THR A 46 9.50 -1.40 -0.05
N LEU A 47 8.43 -0.62 -0.27
CA LEU A 47 7.32 -1.04 -1.13
C LEU A 47 7.76 -1.27 -2.58
N LYS A 48 8.65 -0.42 -3.12
CA LYS A 48 9.25 -0.63 -4.46
C LYS A 48 10.09 -1.91 -4.54
N MET A 49 10.78 -2.30 -3.47
CA MET A 49 11.50 -3.59 -3.41
C MET A 49 10.52 -4.77 -3.39
N LEU A 50 9.42 -4.69 -2.64
CA LEU A 50 8.36 -5.72 -2.65
C LEU A 50 7.75 -5.90 -4.04
N LEU A 51 7.66 -4.85 -4.84
CA LEU A 51 7.15 -4.89 -6.22
C LEU A 51 8.21 -5.24 -7.27
N GLY A 52 9.45 -5.49 -6.86
CA GLY A 52 10.56 -5.73 -7.78
C GLY A 52 10.87 -4.55 -8.70
N LEU A 53 10.43 -3.33 -8.35
CA LEU A 53 10.78 -2.09 -9.06
C LEU A 53 12.18 -1.61 -8.69
N VAL A 54 12.68 -2.03 -7.54
CA VAL A 54 14.02 -1.76 -7.04
C VAL A 54 14.60 -3.05 -6.48
N HIS A 55 15.82 -3.40 -6.89
CA HIS A 55 16.51 -4.57 -6.34
C HIS A 55 17.09 -4.26 -4.95
N PRO A 56 16.91 -5.14 -3.96
CA PRO A 56 17.63 -5.06 -2.70
C PRO A 56 19.15 -5.07 -2.92
N THR A 57 19.88 -4.38 -2.05
CA THR A 57 21.36 -4.50 -1.98
C THR A 57 21.77 -5.76 -1.23
N ALA A 58 20.96 -6.13 -0.21
CA ALA A 58 21.12 -7.37 0.58
C ALA A 58 19.78 -7.76 1.20
N GLY A 59 19.74 -8.96 1.77
CA GLY A 59 18.53 -9.51 2.39
C GLY A 59 17.60 -10.18 1.38
N GLU A 60 16.45 -10.61 1.86
CA GLU A 60 15.57 -11.52 1.14
C GLU A 60 14.11 -11.12 1.31
N ILE A 61 13.31 -11.45 0.31
CA ILE A 61 11.86 -11.22 0.29
C ILE A 61 11.18 -12.55 0.00
N ASP A 62 10.26 -12.95 0.86
CA ASP A 62 9.36 -14.09 0.64
C ASP A 62 7.94 -13.57 0.44
N MET A 63 7.26 -14.03 -0.61
CA MET A 63 5.89 -13.67 -0.93
C MET A 63 5.07 -14.93 -1.20
N PHE A 64 3.87 -14.99 -0.64
CA PHE A 64 2.97 -16.14 -0.80
C PHE A 64 3.63 -17.48 -0.40
N GLY A 65 4.60 -17.44 0.55
CA GLY A 65 5.35 -18.61 1.01
C GLY A 65 6.48 -19.05 0.10
N GLN A 66 6.87 -18.25 -0.87
CA GLN A 66 7.98 -18.53 -1.80
C GLN A 66 8.97 -17.36 -1.83
N ARG A 67 10.27 -17.69 -1.98
CA ARG A 67 11.30 -16.68 -2.23
C ARG A 67 10.99 -15.88 -3.49
N PHE A 68 10.93 -14.55 -3.38
CA PHE A 68 10.77 -13.65 -4.52
C PHE A 68 12.08 -13.52 -5.28
N THR A 69 12.09 -13.93 -6.53
CA THR A 69 13.29 -14.00 -7.40
C THR A 69 12.92 -13.57 -8.80
N GLU A 70 13.90 -13.27 -9.66
CA GLU A 70 13.67 -12.97 -11.08
C GLU A 70 12.92 -14.09 -11.80
N LYS A 71 13.14 -15.37 -11.42
CA LYS A 71 12.50 -16.52 -12.07
C LYS A 71 10.98 -16.57 -11.86
N ASN A 72 10.50 -16.15 -10.68
CA ASN A 72 9.06 -16.17 -10.36
C ASN A 72 8.44 -14.78 -10.25
N ARG A 73 9.18 -13.73 -10.61
CA ARG A 73 8.75 -12.34 -10.51
C ARG A 73 7.39 -12.11 -11.15
N ILE A 74 7.23 -12.48 -12.41
CA ILE A 74 5.97 -12.26 -13.17
C ILE A 74 4.80 -13.01 -12.52
N SER A 75 4.98 -14.30 -12.19
CA SER A 75 3.92 -15.11 -11.57
C SER A 75 3.53 -14.61 -10.18
N THR A 76 4.49 -14.09 -9.41
CA THR A 76 4.25 -13.48 -8.10
C THR A 76 3.48 -12.17 -8.26
N LEU A 77 3.93 -11.28 -9.15
CA LEU A 77 3.33 -9.95 -9.36
C LEU A 77 1.90 -10.02 -9.92
N LYS A 78 1.52 -11.08 -10.63
CA LYS A 78 0.13 -11.31 -11.06
C LYS A 78 -0.87 -11.39 -9.90
N ASN A 79 -0.41 -11.69 -8.68
CA ASN A 79 -1.23 -11.73 -7.47
C ASN A 79 -1.18 -10.43 -6.65
N ILE A 80 -0.51 -9.39 -7.16
CA ILE A 80 -0.28 -8.12 -6.45
C ILE A 80 -0.88 -6.98 -7.25
N GLY A 81 -1.76 -6.20 -6.63
CA GLY A 81 -2.15 -4.90 -7.11
C GLY A 81 -1.36 -3.81 -6.38
N SER A 82 -1.06 -2.72 -7.06
CA SER A 82 -0.32 -1.64 -6.42
C SER A 82 -0.75 -0.26 -6.90
N LEU A 83 -0.74 0.70 -5.98
CA LEU A 83 -0.84 2.12 -6.25
C LEU A 83 0.33 2.79 -5.54
N ILE A 84 1.40 3.06 -6.31
CA ILE A 84 2.62 3.72 -5.85
C ILE A 84 2.73 5.06 -6.55
N GLU A 85 2.88 6.13 -5.77
CA GLU A 85 2.91 7.52 -6.30
C GLU A 85 1.59 7.92 -6.98
N SER A 86 1.66 8.83 -7.96
CA SER A 86 0.47 9.31 -8.67
C SER A 86 0.02 8.32 -9.73
N PRO A 87 -1.30 8.03 -9.84
CA PRO A 87 -1.80 7.13 -10.86
C PRO A 87 -1.61 7.72 -12.25
N SER A 88 -1.12 6.89 -13.18
CA SER A 88 -1.03 7.23 -14.60
C SER A 88 -2.33 6.88 -15.32
N TYR A 89 -2.85 7.80 -16.12
CA TYR A 89 -4.07 7.61 -16.91
C TYR A 89 -4.02 8.47 -18.18
N TYR A 90 -4.77 8.04 -19.18
CA TYR A 90 -4.95 8.80 -20.42
C TYR A 90 -6.11 9.77 -20.26
N GLY A 91 -5.80 11.07 -20.14
CA GLY A 91 -6.79 12.12 -19.83
C GLY A 91 -7.94 12.25 -20.85
N HIS A 92 -7.70 11.91 -22.11
CA HIS A 92 -8.69 11.93 -23.18
C HIS A 92 -9.62 10.71 -23.22
N LEU A 93 -9.37 9.71 -22.38
CA LEU A 93 -10.19 8.50 -22.24
C LEU A 93 -11.10 8.60 -21.01
N THR A 94 -12.20 7.85 -21.01
CA THR A 94 -13.06 7.61 -19.86
C THR A 94 -12.39 6.67 -18.86
N ALA A 95 -12.96 6.51 -17.66
CA ALA A 95 -12.48 5.53 -16.70
C ALA A 95 -12.51 4.10 -17.28
N LYS A 96 -13.61 3.72 -17.93
CA LYS A 96 -13.79 2.41 -18.55
C LYS A 96 -12.76 2.14 -19.65
N GLU A 97 -12.54 3.11 -20.53
CA GLU A 97 -11.54 3.01 -21.62
C GLU A 97 -10.11 2.91 -21.05
N ASN A 98 -9.77 3.64 -19.98
CA ASN A 98 -8.49 3.51 -19.30
C ASN A 98 -8.29 2.08 -18.74
N LEU A 99 -9.29 1.55 -18.03
CA LEU A 99 -9.22 0.18 -17.47
C LEU A 99 -9.18 -0.90 -18.55
N LYS A 100 -9.82 -0.66 -19.70
CA LYS A 100 -9.78 -1.58 -20.84
C LYS A 100 -8.37 -1.81 -21.37
N ILE A 101 -7.50 -0.81 -21.32
CA ILE A 101 -6.09 -0.97 -21.68
C ILE A 101 -5.43 -2.05 -20.81
N TYR A 102 -5.66 -1.99 -19.49
CA TYR A 102 -5.10 -2.96 -18.54
C TYR A 102 -5.70 -4.35 -18.72
N THR A 103 -7.03 -4.47 -18.91
CA THR A 103 -7.63 -5.81 -19.16
C THR A 103 -7.08 -6.45 -20.41
N THR A 104 -6.83 -5.66 -21.47
CA THR A 104 -6.23 -6.15 -22.71
C THR A 104 -4.78 -6.61 -22.51
N ILE A 105 -3.94 -5.83 -21.79
CA ILE A 105 -2.53 -6.17 -21.57
C ILE A 105 -2.39 -7.39 -20.63
N LEU A 106 -3.25 -7.49 -19.63
CA LEU A 106 -3.19 -8.53 -18.60
C LEU A 106 -4.03 -9.78 -18.94
N ASP A 107 -4.70 -9.78 -20.09
CA ASP A 107 -5.64 -10.84 -20.52
C ASP A 107 -6.71 -11.14 -19.45
N LEU A 108 -7.37 -10.08 -18.96
CA LEU A 108 -8.42 -10.15 -17.95
C LEU A 108 -9.82 -9.99 -18.57
N PRO A 109 -10.86 -10.60 -17.96
CA PRO A 109 -12.24 -10.40 -18.39
C PRO A 109 -12.67 -8.93 -18.29
N ASP A 110 -13.37 -8.43 -19.30
CA ASP A 110 -13.90 -7.05 -19.29
C ASP A 110 -14.96 -6.81 -18.20
N SER A 111 -15.63 -7.88 -17.75
CA SER A 111 -16.54 -7.82 -16.61
C SER A 111 -15.90 -7.27 -15.33
N ASN A 112 -14.58 -7.48 -15.19
CA ASN A 112 -13.82 -6.94 -14.03
C ASN A 112 -13.86 -5.41 -14.00
N ILE A 113 -13.93 -4.74 -15.17
CA ILE A 113 -13.99 -3.29 -15.27
C ILE A 113 -15.25 -2.76 -14.55
N ASP A 114 -16.41 -3.31 -14.87
CA ASP A 114 -17.66 -2.85 -14.28
C ASP A 114 -17.71 -3.12 -12.77
N GLU A 115 -17.10 -4.23 -12.32
CA GLU A 115 -17.02 -4.59 -10.91
C GLU A 115 -16.08 -3.64 -10.13
N VAL A 116 -14.87 -3.40 -10.62
CA VAL A 116 -13.93 -2.49 -9.90
C VAL A 116 -14.42 -1.06 -9.92
N LEU A 117 -15.08 -0.60 -11.00
CA LEU A 117 -15.69 0.74 -11.02
C LEU A 117 -16.78 0.90 -9.96
N LYS A 118 -17.58 -0.14 -9.70
CA LYS A 118 -18.55 -0.16 -8.60
C LYS A 118 -17.84 -0.12 -7.23
N ILE A 119 -16.78 -0.93 -7.06
CA ILE A 119 -16.00 -0.96 -5.82
C ILE A 119 -15.49 0.44 -5.47
N VAL A 120 -14.89 1.14 -6.44
CA VAL A 120 -14.31 2.48 -6.23
C VAL A 120 -15.32 3.61 -6.39
N ARG A 121 -16.62 3.32 -6.58
CA ARG A 121 -17.72 4.30 -6.75
C ARG A 121 -17.50 5.25 -7.94
N LEU A 122 -16.99 4.74 -9.05
CA LEU A 122 -16.83 5.45 -10.32
C LEU A 122 -17.78 4.96 -11.43
N ASP A 123 -18.65 3.98 -11.13
CA ASP A 123 -19.59 3.37 -12.06
C ASP A 123 -20.57 4.36 -12.69
N ARG A 124 -20.88 5.47 -12.00
CA ARG A 124 -21.82 6.49 -12.47
C ARG A 124 -21.18 7.60 -13.32
N GLN A 125 -19.88 7.53 -13.62
CA GLN A 125 -19.18 8.60 -14.34
C GLN A 125 -19.37 8.54 -15.86
N GLY A 126 -19.90 7.42 -16.40
CA GLY A 126 -20.29 7.26 -17.80
C GLY A 126 -19.19 7.69 -18.78
N ASN A 127 -19.53 8.62 -19.69
CA ASN A 127 -18.62 9.10 -20.73
C ASN A 127 -17.71 10.25 -20.31
N LYS A 128 -17.68 10.63 -19.03
CA LYS A 128 -16.81 11.69 -18.52
C LYS A 128 -15.34 11.33 -18.73
N LYS A 129 -14.59 12.22 -19.38
CA LYS A 129 -13.15 12.00 -19.61
C LYS A 129 -12.37 12.18 -18.31
N THR A 130 -11.29 11.39 -18.13
CA THR A 130 -10.52 11.40 -16.89
C THR A 130 -9.74 12.70 -16.66
N SER A 131 -9.50 13.51 -17.70
CA SER A 131 -9.01 14.89 -17.57
C SER A 131 -9.93 15.79 -16.73
N GLN A 132 -11.23 15.50 -16.70
CA GLN A 132 -12.25 16.24 -15.95
C GLN A 132 -12.48 15.68 -14.54
N PHE A 133 -11.74 14.65 -14.13
CA PHE A 133 -11.85 14.05 -12.81
C PHE A 133 -11.20 14.93 -11.75
N SER A 134 -11.83 15.00 -10.57
CA SER A 134 -11.19 15.56 -9.37
C SER A 134 -9.99 14.70 -8.98
N LEU A 135 -9.13 15.22 -8.10
CA LEU A 135 -7.99 14.46 -7.59
C LEU A 135 -8.44 13.13 -6.95
N GLY A 136 -9.47 13.16 -6.09
CA GLY A 136 -10.02 11.96 -5.47
C GLY A 136 -10.58 10.94 -6.49
N MET A 137 -11.24 11.40 -7.56
CA MET A 137 -11.68 10.51 -8.64
C MET A 137 -10.50 9.88 -9.39
N LYS A 138 -9.41 10.60 -9.60
CA LYS A 138 -8.18 10.09 -10.22
C LYS A 138 -7.51 9.04 -9.34
N GLN A 139 -7.44 9.27 -8.04
CA GLN A 139 -6.92 8.29 -7.06
C GLN A 139 -7.78 7.02 -7.04
N ARG A 140 -9.10 7.16 -7.05
CA ARG A 140 -10.02 6.01 -7.15
C ARG A 140 -9.84 5.23 -8.45
N LEU A 141 -9.58 5.91 -9.57
CA LEU A 141 -9.27 5.24 -10.84
C LEU A 141 -7.94 4.46 -10.75
N GLY A 142 -6.91 5.03 -10.12
CA GLY A 142 -5.66 4.33 -9.83
C GLY A 142 -5.87 3.08 -8.96
N LEU A 143 -6.71 3.22 -7.92
CA LEU A 143 -7.08 2.06 -7.10
C LEU A 143 -7.88 1.02 -7.90
N ALA A 144 -8.80 1.43 -8.79
CA ALA A 144 -9.51 0.52 -9.68
C ALA A 144 -8.55 -0.27 -10.57
N SER A 145 -7.51 0.39 -11.12
CA SER A 145 -6.48 -0.29 -11.91
C SER A 145 -5.72 -1.33 -11.08
N ALA A 146 -5.39 -1.02 -9.83
CA ALA A 146 -4.72 -1.95 -8.90
C ALA A 146 -5.61 -3.14 -8.51
N LEU A 147 -6.93 -2.96 -8.48
CA LEU A 147 -7.91 -4.00 -8.12
C LEU A 147 -8.34 -4.88 -9.30
N LEU A 148 -8.00 -4.52 -10.54
CA LEU A 148 -8.58 -5.08 -11.77
C LEU A 148 -8.41 -6.61 -11.90
N ALA A 149 -7.31 -7.16 -11.35
CA ALA A 149 -7.04 -8.59 -11.31
C ALA A 149 -7.56 -9.27 -10.02
N PHE A 150 -8.29 -8.59 -9.14
CA PHE A 150 -8.67 -9.08 -7.81
C PHE A 150 -7.49 -9.70 -7.05
N PRO A 151 -6.43 -8.92 -6.78
CA PRO A 151 -5.16 -9.43 -6.25
C PRO A 151 -5.31 -9.98 -4.84
N LYS A 152 -4.45 -10.93 -4.46
CA LYS A 152 -4.36 -11.42 -3.08
C LYS A 152 -3.70 -10.42 -2.14
N LEU A 153 -2.79 -9.60 -2.67
CA LEU A 153 -2.08 -8.54 -1.96
C LEU A 153 -2.26 -7.22 -2.69
N LEU A 154 -2.70 -6.19 -1.98
CA LEU A 154 -2.80 -4.83 -2.47
C LEU A 154 -1.80 -3.95 -1.71
N ILE A 155 -0.96 -3.20 -2.42
CA ILE A 155 0.04 -2.29 -1.85
C ILE A 155 -0.33 -0.86 -2.24
N LEU A 156 -0.58 -0.02 -1.23
CA LEU A 156 -0.98 1.37 -1.37
C LEU A 156 0.05 2.28 -0.69
N ASP A 157 0.69 3.14 -1.47
CA ASP A 157 1.64 4.12 -0.95
C ASP A 157 0.96 5.47 -0.78
N GLU A 158 0.69 5.87 0.45
CA GLU A 158 0.03 7.11 0.86
C GLU A 158 -1.28 7.40 0.08
N PRO A 159 -2.27 6.48 0.06
CA PRO A 159 -3.43 6.55 -0.83
C PRO A 159 -4.39 7.69 -0.52
N THR A 160 -4.26 8.34 0.63
CA THR A 160 -5.10 9.46 1.09
C THR A 160 -4.45 10.82 0.88
N ASN A 161 -3.19 10.83 0.41
CA ASN A 161 -2.43 12.07 0.27
C ASN A 161 -3.11 13.03 -0.73
N GLY A 162 -3.29 14.29 -0.31
CA GLY A 162 -3.95 15.33 -1.11
C GLY A 162 -5.49 15.24 -1.19
N HIS A 163 -6.12 14.35 -0.40
CA HIS A 163 -7.58 14.33 -0.27
C HIS A 163 -8.07 15.32 0.78
N ASP A 164 -9.30 15.79 0.59
CA ASP A 164 -10.05 16.48 1.63
C ASP A 164 -10.53 15.49 2.71
N PRO A 165 -10.98 15.94 3.89
CA PRO A 165 -11.41 15.04 4.98
C PRO A 165 -12.48 14.02 4.57
N SER A 166 -13.41 14.40 3.68
CA SER A 166 -14.44 13.50 3.17
C SER A 166 -13.85 12.40 2.30
N GLY A 167 -12.93 12.77 1.39
CA GLY A 167 -12.21 11.82 0.53
C GLY A 167 -11.34 10.84 1.30
N ILE A 168 -10.69 11.30 2.39
CA ILE A 168 -9.93 10.43 3.32
C ILE A 168 -10.85 9.39 3.95
N GLN A 169 -12.00 9.82 4.48
CA GLN A 169 -12.96 8.90 5.09
C GLN A 169 -13.47 7.86 4.10
N GLU A 170 -13.86 8.28 2.90
CA GLU A 170 -14.37 7.38 1.87
C GLU A 170 -13.30 6.38 1.40
N MET A 171 -12.05 6.81 1.21
CA MET A 171 -10.93 5.93 0.87
C MET A 171 -10.67 4.91 1.98
N ARG A 172 -10.72 5.33 3.24
CA ARG A 172 -10.57 4.46 4.41
C ARG A 172 -11.66 3.39 4.47
N GLU A 173 -12.93 3.77 4.32
CA GLU A 173 -14.04 2.82 4.31
C GLU A 173 -13.89 1.80 3.17
N LEU A 174 -13.49 2.27 2.00
CA LEU A 174 -13.24 1.41 0.86
C LEU A 174 -12.14 0.40 1.18
N VAL A 175 -10.96 0.84 1.62
CA VAL A 175 -9.82 -0.03 1.94
C VAL A 175 -10.18 -1.03 3.05
N LYS A 176 -10.89 -0.61 4.11
CA LYS A 176 -11.40 -1.50 5.16
C LYS A 176 -12.32 -2.61 4.66
N SER A 177 -13.04 -2.35 3.58
CA SER A 177 -13.98 -3.33 3.03
C SER A 177 -13.27 -4.45 2.25
N LEU A 178 -12.06 -4.22 1.72
CA LEU A 178 -11.38 -5.14 0.81
C LEU A 178 -11.03 -6.49 1.43
N PRO A 179 -10.42 -6.58 2.63
CA PRO A 179 -10.16 -7.88 3.25
C PRO A 179 -11.44 -8.67 3.53
N LYS A 180 -12.47 -7.99 4.05
CA LYS A 180 -13.72 -8.64 4.47
C LYS A 180 -14.54 -9.14 3.29
N LYS A 181 -14.61 -8.38 2.19
CA LYS A 181 -15.45 -8.70 1.03
C LYS A 181 -14.76 -9.55 -0.03
N TYR A 182 -13.45 -9.37 -0.20
CA TYR A 182 -12.69 -9.98 -1.30
C TYR A 182 -11.52 -10.85 -0.82
N GLY A 183 -11.32 -11.00 0.50
CA GLY A 183 -10.23 -11.81 1.07
C GLY A 183 -8.83 -11.25 0.80
N MET A 184 -8.72 -9.96 0.44
CA MET A 184 -7.44 -9.33 0.11
C MET A 184 -6.63 -9.05 1.37
N THR A 185 -5.30 -9.13 1.25
CA THR A 185 -4.38 -8.52 2.22
C THR A 185 -4.00 -7.14 1.71
N VAL A 186 -3.94 -6.15 2.60
CA VAL A 186 -3.62 -4.78 2.19
C VAL A 186 -2.42 -4.27 2.98
N ILE A 187 -1.42 -3.72 2.30
CA ILE A 187 -0.35 -2.91 2.90
C ILE A 187 -0.65 -1.46 2.56
N VAL A 188 -0.76 -0.62 3.58
CA VAL A 188 -0.97 0.83 3.41
C VAL A 188 0.18 1.57 4.07
N SER A 189 0.92 2.37 3.32
CA SER A 189 1.88 3.30 3.91
C SER A 189 1.20 4.62 4.26
N SER A 190 1.63 5.22 5.35
CA SER A 190 1.28 6.59 5.72
C SER A 190 2.38 7.22 6.60
N HIS A 191 2.45 8.53 6.59
CA HIS A 191 3.21 9.30 7.57
C HIS A 191 2.31 9.82 8.70
N LEU A 192 0.98 9.64 8.59
CA LEU A 192 -0.01 10.09 9.56
C LEU A 192 -0.50 8.91 10.41
N LEU A 193 -0.18 8.96 11.70
CA LEU A 193 -0.59 7.93 12.65
C LEU A 193 -2.11 7.81 12.75
N SER A 194 -2.83 8.94 12.76
CA SER A 194 -4.30 8.97 12.86
C SER A 194 -5.02 8.24 11.73
N GLU A 195 -4.41 8.13 10.54
CA GLU A 195 -4.95 7.35 9.44
C GLU A 195 -4.78 5.86 9.67
N ILE A 196 -3.58 5.45 10.08
CA ILE A 196 -3.25 4.04 10.33
C ILE A 196 -4.02 3.51 11.53
N ASP A 197 -4.15 4.30 12.59
CA ASP A 197 -4.90 3.95 13.80
C ASP A 197 -6.36 3.58 13.49
N GLN A 198 -6.97 4.27 12.54
CA GLN A 198 -8.35 3.99 12.15
C GLN A 198 -8.48 2.90 11.08
N LEU A 199 -7.39 2.39 10.50
CA LEU A 199 -7.43 1.52 9.33
C LEU A 199 -6.83 0.14 9.58
N ALA A 200 -5.68 0.06 10.26
CA ALA A 200 -4.85 -1.12 10.30
C ALA A 200 -5.25 -2.11 11.40
N ASP A 201 -5.01 -3.40 11.14
CA ASP A 201 -5.07 -4.48 12.12
C ASP A 201 -3.69 -4.68 12.78
N ASP A 202 -2.66 -4.77 11.93
CA ASP A 202 -1.25 -4.90 12.33
C ASP A 202 -0.48 -3.68 11.82
N ILE A 203 0.59 -3.26 12.51
CA ILE A 203 1.38 -2.07 12.17
C ILE A 203 2.87 -2.38 12.18
N GLY A 204 3.60 -1.77 11.25
CA GLY A 204 5.06 -1.65 11.27
C GLY A 204 5.47 -0.18 11.28
N ILE A 205 6.30 0.21 12.26
CA ILE A 205 6.84 1.57 12.35
C ILE A 205 8.29 1.54 11.90
N ILE A 206 8.60 2.33 10.87
CA ILE A 206 9.95 2.47 10.33
C ILE A 206 10.50 3.87 10.59
N ALA A 207 11.75 3.95 11.03
CA ALA A 207 12.50 5.20 11.14
C ALA A 207 13.97 4.97 10.80
N ASN A 208 14.56 5.90 10.03
CA ASN A 208 15.96 5.82 9.58
C ASN A 208 16.31 4.46 8.93
N GLY A 209 15.40 3.96 8.10
CA GLY A 209 15.55 2.71 7.37
C GLY A 209 15.40 1.43 8.21
N LYS A 210 15.08 1.52 9.50
CA LYS A 210 14.99 0.35 10.41
C LYS A 210 13.58 0.18 10.94
N MET A 211 13.13 -1.06 11.09
CA MET A 211 11.91 -1.38 11.82
C MET A 211 12.11 -1.04 13.30
N ARG A 212 11.23 -0.20 13.86
CA ARG A 212 11.23 0.20 15.26
C ARG A 212 10.20 -0.55 16.08
N TYR A 213 9.09 -0.88 15.45
CA TYR A 213 8.03 -1.67 16.04
C TYR A 213 7.33 -2.48 14.95
N GLN A 214 6.88 -3.67 15.28
CA GLN A 214 5.98 -4.46 14.46
C GLN A 214 5.09 -5.33 15.33
N GLY A 215 3.78 -5.27 15.11
CA GLY A 215 2.83 -6.08 15.87
C GLY A 215 1.39 -5.70 15.59
N ALA A 216 0.46 -6.27 16.36
CA ALA A 216 -0.93 -5.85 16.33
C ALA A 216 -1.04 -4.40 16.81
N LEU A 217 -1.89 -3.61 16.15
CA LEU A 217 -2.12 -2.21 16.55
C LEU A 217 -2.67 -2.13 17.98
N SER A 218 -3.55 -3.08 18.37
CA SER A 218 -4.06 -3.19 19.75
C SER A 218 -2.95 -3.30 20.80
N ASN A 219 -1.88 -4.05 20.49
CA ASN A 219 -0.77 -4.22 21.42
C ASN A 219 0.02 -2.91 21.60
N LEU A 220 0.10 -2.08 20.54
CA LEU A 220 0.74 -0.77 20.63
C LEU A 220 -0.01 0.14 21.60
N HIS A 221 -1.35 0.11 21.59
CA HIS A 221 -2.19 0.84 22.56
C HIS A 221 -2.01 0.37 24.01
N GLU A 222 -1.65 -0.91 24.21
CA GLU A 222 -1.46 -1.50 25.54
C GLU A 222 -0.04 -1.29 26.10
N THR A 223 0.94 -0.98 25.25
CA THR A 223 2.37 -0.90 25.63
C THR A 223 2.64 0.18 26.66
N ASP A 224 1.93 1.31 26.62
CA ASP A 224 2.02 2.36 27.63
C ASP A 224 0.67 3.09 27.76
N LYS A 225 -0.15 2.61 28.69
CA LYS A 225 -1.49 3.17 28.96
C LYS A 225 -1.50 4.65 29.36
N ASN A 226 -0.34 5.21 29.71
CA ASN A 226 -0.19 6.60 30.12
C ASN A 226 0.26 7.52 28.97
N LYS A 227 0.61 6.96 27.80
CA LYS A 227 1.02 7.73 26.62
C LYS A 227 -0.01 7.66 25.51
N SER A 228 -0.18 8.78 24.80
CA SER A 228 -0.92 8.76 23.53
C SER A 228 -0.12 7.98 22.47
N LEU A 229 -0.82 7.45 21.45
CA LEU A 229 -0.16 6.80 20.32
C LEU A 229 0.86 7.72 19.62
N GLU A 230 0.58 9.02 19.57
CA GLU A 230 1.50 10.01 19.02
C GLU A 230 2.78 10.10 19.84
N GLN A 231 2.69 10.06 21.17
CA GLN A 231 3.86 10.04 22.05
C GLN A 231 4.68 8.76 21.86
N ILE A 232 4.02 7.60 21.78
CA ILE A 232 4.70 6.31 21.49
C ILE A 232 5.39 6.37 20.13
N PHE A 233 4.72 6.90 19.12
CA PHE A 233 5.29 7.05 17.78
C PHE A 233 6.51 7.98 17.78
N LEU A 234 6.43 9.13 18.46
CA LEU A 234 7.55 10.07 18.61
C LEU A 234 8.73 9.44 19.36
N ASP A 235 8.47 8.67 20.40
CA ASP A 235 9.52 7.97 21.16
C ASP A 235 10.23 6.91 20.28
N LEU A 236 9.48 6.19 19.43
CA LEU A 236 10.01 5.16 18.54
C LEU A 236 10.77 5.74 17.33
N THR A 237 10.36 6.91 16.85
CA THR A 237 10.95 7.53 15.64
C THR A 237 12.05 8.53 15.95
N GLY A 238 12.23 8.91 17.22
CA GLY A 238 13.15 9.96 17.66
C GLY A 238 12.52 11.35 17.58
N LYS A 239 12.88 12.24 18.49
CA LYS A 239 12.40 13.64 18.54
C LYS A 239 12.88 14.53 17.39
N ASP A 240 13.59 13.98 16.40
CA ASP A 240 14.13 14.71 15.26
C ASP A 240 13.07 14.89 14.13
N MET A 241 11.88 15.27 14.48
CA MET A 241 10.97 15.97 13.59
C MET A 241 11.09 17.47 13.85
N SER A 242 12.21 18.07 13.48
CA SER A 242 12.23 19.52 13.22
C SER A 242 11.32 19.79 12.04
N LEU A 243 10.27 20.53 12.33
CA LEU A 243 9.25 21.09 11.47
C LEU A 243 9.83 21.72 10.20
#